data_989dd6166969dbc9645614cf5ffc0dec
#
_entry.id   989dd6166969dbc9645614cf5ffc0dec
#
_cell.length_a   1.000
_cell.length_b   1.000
_cell.length_c   1.000
_cell.angle_alpha   90.00
_cell.angle_beta   90.00
_cell.angle_gamma   90.00
#
_symmetry.space_group_name_H-M   'P 1'
#
loop_
_entity.id
_entity.type
_entity.pdbx_description
1 polymer ?
#
loop_
_entity_poly.entity_id
_entity_poly.type
_entity_poly.pdbx_seq_one_letter_code
_entity_poly.pdbx_strand_id
1 'polypeptide(L)'
;MTTLHSESSLRVKPRCDYFGTCGGCAMQHLEPSAQVAMKQRVLEDNLWHLGKTKAEVMLRPIYGPTWGYRYRARISVRHVAKKGGVLVGFHEKRSSFIADMKTCEILPPNVSVMLVPLRELVAALSIRDRMPQIELAVGEGDDGNKVTVLVLRIMEALSPADETLLKTFADEHKIEWWLQTKGPDTAAPYYPAESRLQYTLPEFGIRMPFKPTDFTQVNHQINRVLVARALRLLDVQPQDRVADLFCGLGNFTLPIATLAREVVGIEGSTALTERALDNAKVNGVDAKTSFYCRNLFEAKPEDFVALGKFDRMLIDPPREGAMEVCKALVELPPEQQHLKPKRIVYVSCNPATLARDAGMLVHLGGYALKYAGVVNMFPHTAHVESIAVFDLPD
;
A
#
# COMPACT_ATOMS: atom_id res chain seq x y z
N MET A 1 27.87 2.41 13.99
CA MET A 1 26.45 2.42 14.43
C MET A 1 26.03 1.12 15.16
N THR A 2 26.89 0.21 15.47
CA THR A 2 26.55 -1.13 16.00
C THR A 2 26.68 -1.24 17.53
N THR A 3 27.37 -0.35 18.18
CA THR A 3 27.70 -0.45 19.61
C THR A 3 26.64 0.17 20.56
N LEU A 4 25.83 1.12 20.10
CA LEU A 4 24.83 1.78 20.95
C LEU A 4 23.53 0.97 21.16
N HIS A 5 23.31 -0.08 20.37
CA HIS A 5 22.09 -0.89 20.47
C HIS A 5 22.30 -2.24 21.21
N SER A 6 23.51 -2.59 21.56
CA SER A 6 23.80 -3.87 22.22
C SER A 6 23.33 -3.94 23.69
N GLU A 7 23.21 -2.80 24.34
CA GLU A 7 22.88 -2.70 25.77
C GLU A 7 21.48 -2.10 26.08
N SER A 8 20.68 -1.81 25.04
CA SER A 8 19.34 -1.26 25.23
C SER A 8 18.36 -2.31 25.77
N SER A 9 17.62 -1.96 26.83
CA SER A 9 16.52 -2.77 27.37
C SER A 9 15.36 -3.00 26.36
N LEU A 10 15.35 -2.23 25.27
CA LEU A 10 14.37 -2.36 24.16
C LEU A 10 14.79 -3.38 23.11
N ARG A 11 15.96 -4.02 23.28
CA ARG A 11 16.45 -5.06 22.38
C ARG A 11 15.78 -6.39 22.70
N VAL A 12 15.25 -7.04 21.67
CA VAL A 12 14.61 -8.36 21.76
C VAL A 12 15.27 -9.33 20.80
N LYS A 13 15.16 -10.64 21.10
CA LYS A 13 15.57 -11.68 20.15
C LYS A 13 14.62 -11.67 18.96
N PRO A 14 15.11 -11.55 17.72
CA PRO A 14 14.27 -11.68 16.53
C PRO A 14 13.52 -13.01 16.51
N ARG A 15 12.23 -12.97 16.17
CA ARG A 15 11.40 -14.18 16.05
C ARG A 15 11.76 -15.00 14.80
N CYS A 16 12.13 -14.33 13.71
CA CYS A 16 12.43 -14.95 12.44
C CYS A 16 13.89 -15.44 12.40
N ASP A 17 14.10 -16.72 12.14
CA ASP A 17 15.43 -17.33 12.04
C ASP A 17 16.26 -16.76 10.87
N TYR A 18 15.62 -16.17 9.90
CA TYR A 18 16.25 -15.57 8.71
C TYR A 18 16.51 -14.07 8.87
N PHE A 19 16.25 -13.50 10.05
CA PHE A 19 16.55 -12.09 10.31
C PHE A 19 18.04 -11.83 10.20
N GLY A 20 18.40 -10.80 9.43
CA GLY A 20 19.80 -10.48 9.14
C GLY A 20 20.30 -11.06 7.81
N THR A 21 19.80 -12.22 7.36
CA THR A 21 20.07 -12.80 6.04
C THR A 21 19.04 -12.31 5.03
N CYS A 22 17.73 -12.51 5.30
CA CYS A 22 16.66 -12.01 4.47
C CYS A 22 16.57 -10.47 4.54
N GLY A 23 16.40 -9.82 3.38
CA GLY A 23 16.29 -8.37 3.25
C GLY A 23 14.92 -7.79 3.59
N GLY A 24 13.90 -8.63 3.87
CA GLY A 24 12.53 -8.19 4.07
C GLY A 24 12.27 -7.44 5.39
N CYS A 25 13.05 -7.71 6.43
CA CYS A 25 12.91 -7.11 7.76
C CYS A 25 14.23 -6.50 8.23
N ALA A 26 14.16 -5.34 8.89
CA ALA A 26 15.32 -4.60 9.37
C ALA A 26 15.29 -4.33 10.88
N MET A 27 14.14 -4.49 11.56
CA MET A 27 13.94 -4.00 12.93
C MET A 27 13.41 -5.07 13.92
N GLN A 28 13.43 -6.36 13.58
CA GLN A 28 12.93 -7.41 14.49
C GLN A 28 13.75 -7.53 15.80
N HIS A 29 14.95 -6.97 15.85
CA HIS A 29 15.78 -6.91 17.06
C HIS A 29 15.36 -5.84 18.05
N LEU A 30 14.33 -5.06 17.74
CA LEU A 30 13.75 -4.04 18.60
C LEU A 30 12.32 -4.43 18.97
N GLU A 31 11.97 -4.13 20.21
CA GLU A 31 10.62 -4.26 20.72
C GLU A 31 9.64 -3.46 19.84
N PRO A 32 8.43 -3.96 19.50
CA PRO A 32 7.51 -3.30 18.57
C PRO A 32 7.16 -1.85 18.93
N SER A 33 6.98 -1.53 20.20
CA SER A 33 6.72 -0.15 20.63
C SER A 33 7.91 0.78 20.36
N ALA A 34 9.13 0.28 20.52
CA ALA A 34 10.34 1.03 20.21
C ALA A 34 10.49 1.28 18.70
N GLN A 35 10.09 0.31 17.86
CA GLN A 35 10.05 0.50 16.40
C GLN A 35 9.12 1.67 16.03
N VAL A 36 7.93 1.73 16.64
CA VAL A 36 6.96 2.80 16.40
C VAL A 36 7.48 4.15 16.86
N ALA A 37 8.08 4.21 18.06
CA ALA A 37 8.68 5.44 18.59
C ALA A 37 9.83 5.96 17.71
N MET A 38 10.68 5.05 17.19
CA MET A 38 11.75 5.44 16.25
C MET A 38 11.17 6.00 14.94
N LYS A 39 10.11 5.39 14.40
CA LYS A 39 9.44 5.88 13.17
C LYS A 39 8.83 7.27 13.42
N GLN A 40 8.21 7.48 14.58
CA GLN A 40 7.69 8.80 14.95
C GLN A 40 8.81 9.83 15.03
N ARG A 41 9.93 9.49 15.64
CA ARG A 41 11.10 10.39 15.69
C ARG A 41 11.61 10.75 14.29
N VAL A 42 11.66 9.77 13.37
CA VAL A 42 12.04 10.01 11.97
C VAL A 42 11.09 11.01 11.30
N LEU A 43 9.78 10.88 11.51
CA LEU A 43 8.79 11.83 10.99
C LEU A 43 9.03 13.24 11.55
N GLU A 44 9.14 13.38 12.87
CA GLU A 44 9.37 14.67 13.56
C GLU A 44 10.66 15.34 13.06
N ASP A 45 11.77 14.59 13.00
CA ASP A 45 13.06 15.09 12.54
C ASP A 45 13.01 15.56 11.08
N ASN A 46 12.33 14.83 10.19
CA ASN A 46 12.17 15.27 8.81
C ASN A 46 11.33 16.54 8.70
N LEU A 47 10.19 16.63 9.39
CA LEU A 47 9.36 17.83 9.40
C LEU A 47 10.15 19.03 9.90
N TRP A 48 10.95 18.86 10.96
CA TRP A 48 11.75 19.93 11.53
C TRP A 48 12.94 20.34 10.66
N HIS A 49 13.76 19.36 10.23
CA HIS A 49 15.01 19.67 9.54
C HIS A 49 14.86 19.93 8.05
N LEU A 50 13.94 19.25 7.37
CA LEU A 50 13.70 19.42 5.92
C LEU A 50 12.53 20.39 5.67
N GLY A 51 11.40 20.18 6.31
CA GLY A 51 10.20 21.00 6.13
C GLY A 51 10.26 22.35 6.85
N LYS A 52 11.19 22.52 7.81
CA LYS A 52 11.27 23.71 8.68
C LYS A 52 9.93 24.02 9.36
N THR A 53 9.16 22.97 9.64
CA THR A 53 7.84 23.06 10.25
C THR A 53 7.66 21.99 11.32
N LYS A 54 6.63 22.13 12.13
CA LYS A 54 6.21 21.13 13.11
C LYS A 54 4.69 21.09 13.18
N ALA A 55 4.12 19.93 13.46
CA ALA A 55 2.71 19.82 13.73
C ALA A 55 2.36 20.47 15.08
N GLU A 56 1.19 21.12 15.15
CA GLU A 56 0.68 21.62 16.43
C GLU A 56 0.43 20.47 17.40
N VAL A 57 -0.07 19.34 16.87
CA VAL A 57 -0.33 18.13 17.64
C VAL A 57 0.26 16.91 16.94
N MET A 58 1.10 16.15 17.65
CA MET A 58 1.52 14.83 17.22
C MET A 58 0.46 13.79 17.59
N LEU A 59 -0.12 13.15 16.59
CA LEU A 59 -1.15 12.13 16.76
C LEU A 59 -0.56 10.84 17.37
N ARG A 60 -1.37 10.15 18.16
CA ARG A 60 -1.01 8.79 18.58
C ARG A 60 -0.81 7.92 17.34
N PRO A 61 0.30 7.15 17.28
CA PRO A 61 0.56 6.25 16.15
C PRO A 61 -0.57 5.26 15.91
N ILE A 62 -0.81 4.94 14.65
CA ILE A 62 -1.62 3.76 14.28
C ILE A 62 -0.70 2.56 14.28
N TYR A 63 -1.03 1.53 15.03
CA TYR A 63 -0.33 0.26 15.06
C TYR A 63 -1.31 -0.90 15.34
N GLY A 64 -0.89 -2.11 15.04
CA GLY A 64 -1.70 -3.31 15.20
C GLY A 64 -0.84 -4.57 15.22
N PRO A 65 -1.38 -5.73 14.83
CA PRO A 65 -0.62 -6.97 14.77
C PRO A 65 0.67 -6.81 13.96
N THR A 66 1.76 -7.30 14.51
CA THR A 66 3.10 -7.16 13.91
C THR A 66 3.53 -8.39 13.10
N TRP A 67 2.77 -9.48 13.18
CA TRP A 67 3.03 -10.75 12.51
C TRP A 67 1.85 -11.18 11.66
N GLY A 68 2.10 -11.94 10.59
CA GLY A 68 1.05 -12.43 9.70
C GLY A 68 0.27 -11.35 8.95
N TYR A 69 0.76 -10.14 8.93
CA TYR A 69 0.04 -8.96 8.43
C TYR A 69 0.14 -8.74 6.93
N ARG A 70 1.17 -9.35 6.29
CA ARG A 70 1.54 -9.03 4.91
C ARG A 70 0.71 -9.82 3.92
N TYR A 71 -0.37 -9.22 3.44
CA TYR A 71 -1.34 -9.82 2.51
C TYR A 71 -0.94 -9.69 1.05
N ARG A 72 0.13 -8.95 0.74
CA ARG A 72 0.73 -8.89 -0.58
C ARG A 72 2.22 -9.06 -0.50
N ALA A 73 2.75 -9.94 -1.33
CA ALA A 73 4.18 -10.16 -1.42
C ALA A 73 4.57 -10.65 -2.81
N ARG A 74 5.76 -10.25 -3.25
CA ARG A 74 6.41 -10.80 -4.43
C ARG A 74 7.48 -11.76 -3.96
N ILE A 75 7.25 -13.04 -4.19
CA ILE A 75 8.12 -14.14 -3.76
C ILE A 75 8.96 -14.55 -4.97
N SER A 76 10.27 -14.48 -4.85
CA SER A 76 11.20 -14.86 -5.91
C SER A 76 11.36 -16.37 -5.96
N VAL A 77 11.47 -16.91 -7.17
CA VAL A 77 11.65 -18.34 -7.46
C VAL A 77 12.91 -18.49 -8.29
N ARG A 78 13.77 -19.45 -7.94
CA ARG A 78 14.96 -19.77 -8.72
C ARG A 78 15.36 -21.23 -8.52
N HIS A 79 15.56 -21.93 -9.62
CA HIS A 79 16.22 -23.22 -9.60
C HIS A 79 17.73 -23.03 -9.51
N VAL A 80 18.37 -23.64 -8.49
CA VAL A 80 19.80 -23.53 -8.21
C VAL A 80 20.35 -24.93 -7.98
N ALA A 81 20.80 -25.61 -9.04
CA ALA A 81 21.29 -26.97 -8.96
C ALA A 81 22.40 -27.17 -7.92
N LYS A 82 23.31 -26.20 -7.76
CA LYS A 82 24.40 -26.22 -6.77
C LYS A 82 23.91 -26.17 -5.31
N LYS A 83 22.70 -25.70 -5.05
CA LYS A 83 22.07 -25.63 -3.72
C LYS A 83 21.03 -26.73 -3.50
N GLY A 84 21.00 -27.72 -4.38
CA GLY A 84 20.14 -28.90 -4.24
C GLY A 84 18.70 -28.71 -4.70
N GLY A 85 18.39 -27.71 -5.53
CA GLY A 85 17.03 -27.59 -6.07
C GLY A 85 16.48 -26.17 -6.21
N VAL A 86 15.18 -26.02 -5.98
CA VAL A 86 14.46 -24.73 -6.10
C VAL A 86 14.48 -23.97 -4.80
N LEU A 87 14.74 -22.67 -4.88
CA LEU A 87 14.54 -21.71 -3.80
C LEU A 87 13.29 -20.88 -4.06
N VAL A 88 12.47 -20.72 -3.03
CA VAL A 88 11.28 -19.86 -3.01
C VAL A 88 11.35 -18.98 -1.77
N GLY A 89 11.39 -17.67 -1.95
CA GLY A 89 11.55 -16.75 -0.82
C GLY A 89 11.84 -15.32 -1.23
N PHE A 90 12.34 -14.54 -0.29
CA PHE A 90 12.75 -13.16 -0.50
C PHE A 90 14.26 -13.08 -0.75
N HIS A 91 14.70 -11.96 -1.35
CA HIS A 91 16.12 -11.72 -1.55
C HIS A 91 16.85 -11.54 -0.21
N GLU A 92 18.09 -12.01 -0.20
CA GLU A 92 19.03 -11.70 0.87
C GLU A 92 19.32 -10.20 0.94
N LYS A 93 19.71 -9.74 2.11
CA LYS A 93 19.99 -8.32 2.33
C LYS A 93 21.14 -7.83 1.44
N ARG A 94 20.85 -6.80 0.64
CA ARG A 94 21.82 -6.22 -0.33
C ARG A 94 22.40 -7.23 -1.33
N SER A 95 21.61 -8.19 -1.72
CA SER A 95 22.01 -9.26 -2.63
C SER A 95 20.90 -9.54 -3.65
N SER A 96 21.26 -10.13 -4.79
CA SER A 96 20.34 -10.71 -5.77
C SER A 96 20.03 -12.19 -5.50
N PHE A 97 20.65 -12.79 -4.49
CA PHE A 97 20.39 -14.18 -4.11
C PHE A 97 19.07 -14.28 -3.33
N ILE A 98 18.41 -15.42 -3.46
CA ILE A 98 17.22 -15.74 -2.67
C ILE A 98 17.68 -16.40 -1.35
N ALA A 99 17.17 -15.90 -0.25
CA ALA A 99 17.40 -16.49 1.07
C ALA A 99 16.79 -17.90 1.12
N ASP A 100 17.57 -18.84 1.62
CA ASP A 100 17.09 -20.21 1.82
C ASP A 100 16.23 -20.27 3.08
N MET A 101 14.95 -19.96 2.93
CA MET A 101 14.00 -19.82 4.03
C MET A 101 12.88 -20.84 3.94
N LYS A 102 12.46 -21.37 5.08
CA LYS A 102 11.37 -22.36 5.20
C LYS A 102 10.05 -21.72 5.64
N THR A 103 10.12 -20.60 6.34
CA THR A 103 8.98 -19.86 6.89
C THR A 103 9.21 -18.36 6.78
N CYS A 104 8.15 -17.58 6.90
CA CYS A 104 8.23 -16.11 6.99
C CYS A 104 7.16 -15.59 7.96
N GLU A 105 7.58 -15.07 9.09
CA GLU A 105 6.70 -14.67 10.21
C GLU A 105 5.77 -13.50 9.88
N ILE A 106 6.07 -12.68 8.88
CA ILE A 106 5.20 -11.57 8.47
C ILE A 106 4.15 -11.95 7.43
N LEU A 107 4.31 -13.09 6.74
CA LEU A 107 3.28 -13.64 5.86
C LEU A 107 2.15 -14.28 6.68
N PRO A 108 0.93 -14.36 6.14
CA PRO A 108 -0.14 -15.14 6.77
C PRO A 108 0.33 -16.56 7.10
N PRO A 109 -0.07 -17.13 8.25
CA PRO A 109 0.46 -18.42 8.70
C PRO A 109 0.32 -19.55 7.68
N ASN A 110 -0.82 -19.62 6.96
CA ASN A 110 -1.05 -20.60 5.91
C ASN A 110 -0.09 -20.45 4.73
N VAL A 111 0.32 -19.22 4.41
CA VAL A 111 1.30 -18.94 3.34
C VAL A 111 2.73 -19.18 3.83
N SER A 112 3.02 -18.80 5.08
CA SER A 112 4.34 -18.99 5.68
C SER A 112 4.79 -20.46 5.62
N VAL A 113 3.93 -21.40 6.04
CA VAL A 113 4.24 -22.83 6.03
C VAL A 113 4.24 -23.44 4.62
N MET A 114 3.69 -22.74 3.64
CA MET A 114 3.61 -23.20 2.25
C MET A 114 4.93 -23.01 1.47
N LEU A 115 5.90 -22.24 1.99
CA LEU A 115 7.16 -21.96 1.28
C LEU A 115 7.93 -23.24 0.90
N VAL A 116 7.94 -24.26 1.75
CA VAL A 116 8.59 -25.55 1.47
C VAL A 116 7.78 -26.35 0.47
N PRO A 117 6.46 -26.60 0.65
CA PRO A 117 5.64 -27.22 -0.38
C PRO A 117 5.71 -26.53 -1.74
N LEU A 118 5.78 -25.21 -1.81
CA LEU A 118 5.97 -24.49 -3.07
C LEU A 118 7.29 -24.81 -3.76
N ARG A 119 8.38 -25.04 -3.01
CA ARG A 119 9.66 -25.48 -3.59
C ARG A 119 9.54 -26.86 -4.24
N GLU A 120 8.86 -27.77 -3.55
CA GLU A 120 8.65 -29.15 -4.02
C GLU A 120 7.77 -29.15 -5.27
N LEU A 121 6.66 -28.39 -5.25
CA LEU A 121 5.81 -28.18 -6.41
C LEU A 121 6.63 -27.66 -7.60
N VAL A 122 7.32 -26.53 -7.42
CA VAL A 122 8.10 -25.91 -8.51
C VAL A 122 9.17 -26.85 -9.05
N ALA A 123 9.85 -27.59 -8.17
CA ALA A 123 10.85 -28.56 -8.59
C ALA A 123 10.27 -29.70 -9.47
N ALA A 124 9.01 -30.05 -9.24
CA ALA A 124 8.31 -31.08 -10.02
C ALA A 124 7.75 -30.56 -11.37
N LEU A 125 7.57 -29.25 -11.54
CA LEU A 125 7.07 -28.67 -12.77
C LEU A 125 8.11 -28.74 -13.90
N SER A 126 7.63 -29.04 -15.12
CA SER A 126 8.50 -29.07 -16.31
C SER A 126 9.14 -27.72 -16.61
N ILE A 127 8.45 -26.62 -16.26
CA ILE A 127 8.85 -25.23 -16.51
C ILE A 127 9.60 -24.58 -15.32
N ARG A 128 10.14 -25.36 -14.36
CA ARG A 128 10.78 -24.87 -13.13
C ARG A 128 11.88 -23.80 -13.34
N ASP A 129 12.55 -23.82 -14.48
CA ASP A 129 13.58 -22.84 -14.85
C ASP A 129 13.02 -21.59 -15.54
N ARG A 130 11.70 -21.58 -15.80
CA ARG A 130 10.99 -20.56 -16.55
C ARG A 130 9.90 -19.87 -15.70
N MET A 131 10.09 -19.88 -14.38
CA MET A 131 9.17 -19.34 -13.40
C MET A 131 9.94 -18.44 -12.40
N PRO A 132 10.11 -17.16 -12.69
CA PRO A 132 10.96 -16.28 -11.85
C PRO A 132 10.28 -15.83 -10.57
N GLN A 133 8.93 -15.91 -10.46
CA GLN A 133 8.19 -15.20 -9.43
C GLN A 133 6.83 -15.81 -9.16
N ILE A 134 6.41 -15.76 -7.90
CA ILE A 134 5.05 -15.98 -7.43
C ILE A 134 4.60 -14.72 -6.69
N GLU A 135 3.47 -14.12 -7.06
CA GLU A 135 2.89 -13.01 -6.31
C GLU A 135 1.76 -13.52 -5.41
N LEU A 136 1.83 -13.14 -4.15
CA LEU A 136 0.79 -13.39 -3.16
C LEU A 136 -0.18 -12.22 -3.14
N ALA A 137 -1.47 -12.53 -3.17
CA ALA A 137 -2.54 -11.62 -2.79
C ALA A 137 -3.54 -12.34 -1.89
N VAL A 138 -3.83 -11.76 -0.74
CA VAL A 138 -4.86 -12.24 0.18
C VAL A 138 -5.98 -11.23 0.24
N GLY A 139 -7.20 -11.71 0.14
CA GLY A 139 -8.41 -10.90 0.21
C GLY A 139 -9.55 -11.69 0.82
N GLU A 140 -10.75 -11.27 0.51
CA GLU A 140 -12.00 -11.91 0.89
C GLU A 140 -12.74 -12.28 -0.41
N GLY A 141 -13.42 -13.43 -0.43
CA GLY A 141 -14.35 -13.81 -1.48
C GLY A 141 -15.69 -13.10 -1.31
N ASP A 142 -16.62 -13.41 -2.22
CA ASP A 142 -17.99 -12.84 -2.16
C ASP A 142 -18.76 -13.30 -0.91
N ASP A 143 -18.39 -14.43 -0.33
CA ASP A 143 -18.93 -14.97 0.92
C ASP A 143 -18.29 -14.40 2.19
N GLY A 144 -17.31 -13.50 2.03
CA GLY A 144 -16.55 -12.90 3.14
C GLY A 144 -15.44 -13.80 3.71
N ASN A 145 -15.27 -15.01 3.21
CA ASN A 145 -14.20 -15.88 3.62
C ASN A 145 -12.86 -15.42 3.05
N LYS A 146 -11.78 -15.68 3.81
CA LYS A 146 -10.42 -15.33 3.35
C LYS A 146 -10.04 -16.19 2.14
N VAL A 147 -9.61 -15.52 1.09
CA VAL A 147 -9.09 -16.12 -0.14
C VAL A 147 -7.60 -15.80 -0.27
N THR A 148 -6.81 -16.83 -0.57
CA THR A 148 -5.38 -16.70 -0.84
C THR A 148 -5.13 -17.00 -2.32
N VAL A 149 -4.69 -16.01 -3.06
CA VAL A 149 -4.33 -16.14 -4.47
C VAL A 149 -2.82 -16.12 -4.62
N LEU A 150 -2.30 -17.05 -5.40
CA LEU A 150 -0.93 -17.07 -5.88
C LEU A 150 -0.91 -16.85 -7.39
N VAL A 151 -0.27 -15.76 -7.85
CA VAL A 151 -0.08 -15.49 -9.27
C VAL A 151 1.25 -16.09 -9.70
N LEU A 152 1.20 -17.09 -10.54
CA LEU A 152 2.37 -17.76 -11.07
C LEU A 152 2.82 -17.08 -12.34
N ARG A 153 3.99 -16.45 -12.33
CA ARG A 153 4.58 -15.91 -13.54
C ARG A 153 5.27 -17.01 -14.30
N ILE A 154 4.76 -17.32 -15.49
CA ILE A 154 5.27 -18.38 -16.38
C ILE A 154 5.80 -17.78 -17.66
N MET A 155 6.92 -18.32 -18.16
CA MET A 155 7.55 -17.91 -19.43
C MET A 155 7.42 -18.97 -20.51
N GLU A 156 6.80 -20.10 -20.19
CA GLU A 156 6.47 -21.23 -21.10
C GLU A 156 5.09 -21.78 -20.74
N ALA A 157 4.47 -22.46 -21.67
CA ALA A 157 3.17 -23.08 -21.46
C ALA A 157 3.27 -24.28 -20.49
N LEU A 158 2.23 -24.48 -19.70
CA LEU A 158 2.09 -25.63 -18.83
C LEU A 158 1.83 -26.90 -19.65
N SER A 159 2.46 -28.02 -19.25
CA SER A 159 2.09 -29.35 -19.73
C SER A 159 0.84 -29.86 -18.99
N PRO A 160 0.12 -30.87 -19.51
CA PRO A 160 -1.01 -31.49 -18.79
C PRO A 160 -0.61 -32.04 -17.40
N ALA A 161 0.64 -32.50 -17.24
CA ALA A 161 1.17 -32.93 -15.95
C ALA A 161 1.36 -31.76 -14.98
N ASP A 162 1.89 -30.63 -15.45
CA ASP A 162 2.02 -29.42 -14.66
C ASP A 162 0.65 -28.90 -14.18
N GLU A 163 -0.34 -28.91 -15.07
CA GLU A 163 -1.72 -28.51 -14.72
C GLU A 163 -2.30 -29.38 -13.59
N THR A 164 -2.07 -30.69 -13.67
CA THR A 164 -2.53 -31.63 -12.62
C THR A 164 -1.86 -31.32 -11.29
N LEU A 165 -0.55 -31.09 -11.27
CA LEU A 165 0.20 -30.75 -10.06
C LEU A 165 -0.30 -29.44 -9.44
N LEU A 166 -0.53 -28.41 -10.26
CA LEU A 166 -1.01 -27.11 -9.77
C LEU A 166 -2.42 -27.22 -9.17
N LYS A 167 -3.35 -27.94 -9.82
CA LYS A 167 -4.71 -28.14 -9.32
C LYS A 167 -4.72 -28.93 -8.01
N THR A 168 -3.96 -30.01 -7.93
CA THR A 168 -3.81 -30.82 -6.71
C THR A 168 -3.28 -29.98 -5.55
N PHE A 169 -2.25 -29.17 -5.80
CA PHE A 169 -1.68 -28.28 -4.81
C PHE A 169 -2.68 -27.23 -4.32
N ALA A 170 -3.47 -26.65 -5.23
CA ALA A 170 -4.49 -25.67 -4.88
C ALA A 170 -5.57 -26.26 -3.97
N ASP A 171 -6.04 -27.47 -4.27
CA ASP A 171 -7.06 -28.17 -3.49
C ASP A 171 -6.54 -28.54 -2.09
N GLU A 172 -5.29 -29.00 -2.00
CA GLU A 172 -4.64 -29.38 -0.74
C GLU A 172 -4.41 -28.18 0.17
N HIS A 173 -3.88 -27.08 -0.38
CA HIS A 173 -3.48 -25.90 0.39
C HIS A 173 -4.56 -24.82 0.48
N LYS A 174 -5.74 -25.04 -0.12
CA LYS A 174 -6.86 -24.09 -0.13
C LYS A 174 -6.45 -22.71 -0.64
N ILE A 175 -5.80 -22.70 -1.82
CA ILE A 175 -5.39 -21.50 -2.54
C ILE A 175 -5.97 -21.46 -3.94
N GLU A 176 -5.92 -20.32 -4.57
CA GLU A 176 -6.31 -20.11 -5.94
C GLU A 176 -5.10 -19.74 -6.79
N TRP A 177 -5.00 -20.31 -7.99
CA TRP A 177 -3.96 -19.99 -8.96
C TRP A 177 -4.44 -18.97 -9.97
N TRP A 178 -3.62 -17.95 -10.18
CA TRP A 178 -3.66 -17.10 -11.36
C TRP A 178 -2.39 -17.31 -12.17
N LEU A 179 -2.47 -17.16 -13.49
CA LEU A 179 -1.30 -17.23 -14.37
C LEU A 179 -1.01 -15.86 -14.97
N GLN A 180 0.27 -15.52 -15.04
CA GLN A 180 0.78 -14.32 -15.70
C GLN A 180 1.82 -14.75 -16.73
N THR A 181 1.51 -14.53 -18.04
CA THR A 181 2.35 -15.00 -19.14
C THR A 181 3.31 -13.92 -19.68
N LYS A 182 2.99 -12.64 -19.44
CA LYS A 182 3.78 -11.48 -19.89
C LYS A 182 3.78 -10.40 -18.80
N GLY A 183 3.30 -9.20 -19.10
CA GLY A 183 3.15 -8.11 -18.14
C GLY A 183 2.04 -8.36 -17.10
N PRO A 184 1.94 -7.51 -16.08
CA PRO A 184 0.91 -7.63 -15.03
C PRO A 184 -0.52 -7.70 -15.57
N ASP A 185 -0.79 -7.06 -16.70
CA ASP A 185 -2.12 -7.02 -17.35
C ASP A 185 -2.57 -8.39 -17.85
N THR A 186 -1.62 -9.31 -18.08
CA THR A 186 -1.93 -10.68 -18.54
C THR A 186 -2.30 -11.62 -17.41
N ALA A 187 -2.27 -11.18 -16.16
CA ALA A 187 -2.67 -11.99 -15.02
C ALA A 187 -4.16 -12.28 -15.07
N ALA A 188 -4.51 -13.57 -15.08
CA ALA A 188 -5.87 -14.05 -15.15
C ALA A 188 -6.10 -15.26 -14.23
N PRO A 189 -7.34 -15.49 -13.75
CA PRO A 189 -7.69 -16.69 -13.00
C PRO A 189 -7.38 -17.95 -13.81
N TYR A 190 -6.84 -18.93 -13.11
CA TYR A 190 -6.54 -20.23 -13.72
C TYR A 190 -7.28 -21.38 -13.02
N TYR A 191 -7.19 -21.43 -11.70
CA TYR A 191 -7.89 -22.44 -10.93
C TYR A 191 -8.24 -21.92 -9.52
N PRO A 192 -9.53 -21.78 -9.21
CA PRO A 192 -10.69 -21.99 -10.10
C PRO A 192 -10.72 -20.98 -11.26
N ALA A 193 -11.50 -21.29 -12.31
CA ALA A 193 -11.63 -20.43 -13.49
C ALA A 193 -12.27 -19.08 -13.17
N GLU A 194 -13.12 -19.03 -12.15
CA GLU A 194 -13.68 -17.80 -11.59
C GLU A 194 -13.10 -17.58 -10.21
N SER A 195 -12.28 -16.54 -10.10
CA SER A 195 -11.64 -16.12 -8.86
C SER A 195 -11.86 -14.63 -8.69
N ARG A 196 -12.34 -14.23 -7.54
CA ARG A 196 -12.60 -12.83 -7.19
C ARG A 196 -11.99 -12.51 -5.84
N LEU A 197 -11.28 -11.41 -5.81
CA LEU A 197 -10.69 -10.87 -4.60
C LEU A 197 -11.28 -9.50 -4.30
N GLN A 198 -11.59 -9.28 -3.04
CA GLN A 198 -11.92 -7.96 -2.53
C GLN A 198 -11.30 -7.78 -1.14
N TYR A 199 -11.20 -6.54 -0.69
CA TYR A 199 -11.08 -6.22 0.73
C TYR A 199 -12.24 -5.31 1.13
N THR A 200 -12.51 -5.21 2.41
CA THR A 200 -13.65 -4.46 2.91
C THR A 200 -13.21 -3.30 3.80
N LEU A 201 -13.98 -2.23 3.75
CA LEU A 201 -13.92 -1.08 4.65
C LEU A 201 -15.25 -0.99 5.42
N PRO A 202 -15.42 -1.83 6.47
CA PRO A 202 -16.73 -2.06 7.08
C PRO A 202 -17.37 -0.82 7.71
N GLU A 203 -16.56 0.11 8.23
CA GLU A 203 -17.06 1.37 8.82
C GLU A 203 -17.87 2.20 7.82
N PHE A 204 -17.60 2.01 6.52
CA PHE A 204 -18.26 2.74 5.43
C PHE A 204 -19.17 1.86 4.56
N GLY A 205 -19.26 0.58 4.87
CA GLY A 205 -20.02 -0.40 4.07
C GLY A 205 -19.42 -0.63 2.67
N ILE A 206 -18.16 -0.32 2.46
CA ILE A 206 -17.49 -0.39 1.15
C ILE A 206 -16.79 -1.73 0.95
N ARG A 207 -17.01 -2.32 -0.22
CA ARG A 207 -16.28 -3.47 -0.76
C ARG A 207 -15.39 -3.01 -1.89
N MET A 208 -14.15 -3.47 -1.89
CA MET A 208 -13.09 -3.06 -2.83
C MET A 208 -12.62 -4.27 -3.65
N PRO A 209 -13.30 -4.63 -4.73
CA PRO A 209 -12.77 -5.60 -5.68
C PRO A 209 -11.41 -5.17 -6.25
N PHE A 210 -10.49 -6.12 -6.36
CA PHE A 210 -9.16 -5.86 -6.90
C PHE A 210 -8.59 -7.10 -7.60
N LYS A 211 -7.66 -6.89 -8.55
CA LYS A 211 -6.86 -7.97 -9.11
C LYS A 211 -5.61 -8.22 -8.25
N PRO A 212 -5.11 -9.46 -8.18
CA PRO A 212 -3.88 -9.76 -7.42
C PRO A 212 -2.68 -8.89 -7.80
N THR A 213 -2.65 -8.38 -9.02
CA THR A 213 -1.59 -7.49 -9.55
C THR A 213 -1.82 -6.01 -9.28
N ASP A 214 -3.01 -5.62 -8.80
CA ASP A 214 -3.27 -4.22 -8.45
C ASP A 214 -2.52 -3.81 -7.20
N PHE A 215 -2.21 -2.52 -7.10
CA PHE A 215 -1.70 -1.99 -5.85
C PHE A 215 -2.81 -1.95 -4.80
N THR A 216 -2.60 -2.61 -3.68
CA THR A 216 -3.40 -2.50 -2.45
C THR A 216 -2.45 -2.43 -1.26
N GLN A 217 -2.91 -1.85 -0.15
CA GLN A 217 -2.13 -1.80 1.08
C GLN A 217 -1.85 -3.23 1.59
N VAL A 218 -0.59 -3.51 1.92
CA VAL A 218 -0.16 -4.87 2.32
C VAL A 218 -0.75 -5.34 3.65
N ASN A 219 -1.17 -4.40 4.50
CA ASN A 219 -1.74 -4.63 5.82
C ASN A 219 -3.18 -4.11 5.84
N HIS A 220 -4.12 -4.97 5.49
CA HIS A 220 -5.53 -4.60 5.37
C HIS A 220 -6.12 -4.11 6.70
N GLN A 221 -5.67 -4.64 7.85
CA GLN A 221 -6.15 -4.21 9.15
C GLN A 221 -5.73 -2.76 9.44
N ILE A 222 -4.47 -2.42 9.17
CA ILE A 222 -3.99 -1.04 9.33
C ILE A 222 -4.63 -0.12 8.30
N ASN A 223 -4.86 -0.59 7.06
CA ASN A 223 -5.57 0.20 6.03
C ASN A 223 -6.97 0.62 6.50
N ARG A 224 -7.75 -0.30 7.10
CA ARG A 224 -9.08 0.03 7.64
C ARG A 224 -9.01 1.17 8.66
N VAL A 225 -8.06 1.09 9.60
CA VAL A 225 -7.87 2.13 10.63
C VAL A 225 -7.33 3.43 10.02
N LEU A 226 -6.44 3.35 9.03
CA LEU A 226 -5.90 4.51 8.33
C LEU A 226 -7.02 5.26 7.59
N VAL A 227 -7.84 4.56 6.80
CA VAL A 227 -8.96 5.16 6.07
C VAL A 227 -9.94 5.83 7.03
N ALA A 228 -10.35 5.13 8.09
CA ALA A 228 -11.24 5.68 9.11
C ALA A 228 -10.67 6.94 9.79
N ARG A 229 -9.37 6.93 10.12
CA ARG A 229 -8.70 8.10 10.71
C ARG A 229 -8.56 9.24 9.71
N ALA A 230 -8.19 8.94 8.47
CA ALA A 230 -8.05 9.96 7.42
C ALA A 230 -9.37 10.70 7.18
N LEU A 231 -10.50 9.99 7.11
CA LEU A 231 -11.80 10.61 6.90
C LEU A 231 -12.26 11.43 8.12
N ARG A 232 -12.01 10.94 9.34
CA ARG A 232 -12.27 11.74 10.55
C ARG A 232 -11.43 13.02 10.60
N LEU A 233 -10.15 12.95 10.19
CA LEU A 233 -9.28 14.12 10.13
C LEU A 233 -9.63 15.06 8.97
N LEU A 234 -10.09 14.52 7.86
CA LEU A 234 -10.58 15.30 6.72
C LEU A 234 -11.84 16.07 7.09
N ASP A 235 -12.63 15.59 8.05
CA ASP A 235 -13.83 16.22 8.59
C ASP A 235 -14.84 16.58 7.49
N VAL A 236 -15.15 15.58 6.65
CA VAL A 236 -16.04 15.72 5.48
C VAL A 236 -17.45 16.07 5.92
N GLN A 237 -18.00 17.13 5.33
CA GLN A 237 -19.38 17.55 5.53
C GLN A 237 -20.29 17.11 4.36
N PRO A 238 -21.59 16.88 4.59
CA PRO A 238 -22.51 16.39 3.54
C PRO A 238 -22.61 17.27 2.29
N GLN A 239 -22.28 18.56 2.42
CA GLN A 239 -22.28 19.52 1.29
C GLN A 239 -20.93 19.62 0.58
N ASP A 240 -19.87 19.01 1.11
CA ASP A 240 -18.51 19.19 0.60
C ASP A 240 -18.33 18.56 -0.78
N ARG A 241 -17.52 19.21 -1.59
CA ARG A 241 -16.91 18.70 -2.79
C ARG A 241 -15.44 18.39 -2.47
N VAL A 242 -15.05 17.13 -2.59
CA VAL A 242 -13.74 16.63 -2.12
C VAL A 242 -12.89 16.13 -3.29
N ALA A 243 -11.60 16.46 -3.29
CA ALA A 243 -10.63 15.86 -4.19
C ALA A 243 -9.88 14.72 -3.49
N ASP A 244 -9.70 13.60 -4.19
CA ASP A 244 -8.82 12.49 -3.80
C ASP A 244 -7.76 12.31 -4.88
N LEU A 245 -6.53 12.74 -4.58
CA LEU A 245 -5.42 12.75 -5.51
C LEU A 245 -4.53 11.52 -5.31
N PHE A 246 -4.14 10.89 -6.43
CA PHE A 246 -3.52 9.57 -6.48
C PHE A 246 -4.47 8.48 -5.96
N CYS A 247 -5.71 8.54 -6.42
CA CYS A 247 -6.81 7.78 -5.81
C CYS A 247 -6.75 6.27 -6.02
N GLY A 248 -5.92 5.77 -6.94
CA GLY A 248 -5.78 4.34 -7.23
C GLY A 248 -7.12 3.68 -7.56
N LEU A 249 -7.45 2.63 -6.81
CA LEU A 249 -8.73 1.90 -6.92
C LEU A 249 -9.92 2.59 -6.23
N GLY A 250 -9.70 3.76 -5.62
CA GLY A 250 -10.70 4.47 -4.83
C GLY A 250 -10.69 4.15 -3.33
N ASN A 251 -9.54 3.75 -2.77
CA ASN A 251 -9.40 3.35 -1.37
C ASN A 251 -9.90 4.42 -0.38
N PHE A 252 -9.72 5.69 -0.71
CA PHE A 252 -10.28 6.82 0.05
C PHE A 252 -11.49 7.43 -0.66
N THR A 253 -11.50 7.48 -1.99
CA THR A 253 -12.58 8.08 -2.79
C THR A 253 -13.95 7.50 -2.42
N LEU A 254 -14.06 6.17 -2.38
CA LEU A 254 -15.36 5.52 -2.16
C LEU A 254 -15.89 5.76 -0.73
N PRO A 255 -15.09 5.58 0.34
CA PRO A 255 -15.49 5.98 1.69
C PRO A 255 -15.88 7.47 1.79
N ILE A 256 -15.11 8.38 1.17
CA ILE A 256 -15.44 9.82 1.16
C ILE A 256 -16.80 10.05 0.50
N ALA A 257 -17.12 9.33 -0.59
CA ALA A 257 -18.39 9.46 -1.30
C ALA A 257 -19.62 9.05 -0.46
N THR A 258 -19.44 8.24 0.60
CA THR A 258 -20.53 7.94 1.54
C THR A 258 -20.88 9.13 2.42
N LEU A 259 -20.00 10.10 2.58
CA LEU A 259 -20.12 11.25 3.47
C LEU A 259 -20.34 12.56 2.70
N ALA A 260 -19.66 12.76 1.58
CA ALA A 260 -19.64 13.99 0.79
C ALA A 260 -20.81 14.09 -0.18
N ARG A 261 -21.01 15.31 -0.71
CA ARG A 261 -21.90 15.56 -1.84
C ARG A 261 -21.32 15.03 -3.14
N GLU A 262 -20.03 15.25 -3.36
CA GLU A 262 -19.31 14.91 -4.59
C GLU A 262 -17.82 14.62 -4.27
N VAL A 263 -17.26 13.62 -4.92
CA VAL A 263 -15.83 13.30 -4.84
C VAL A 263 -15.24 13.21 -6.24
N VAL A 264 -14.10 13.85 -6.42
CA VAL A 264 -13.31 13.77 -7.65
C VAL A 264 -12.02 13.01 -7.36
N GLY A 265 -11.90 11.81 -7.92
CA GLY A 265 -10.68 11.01 -7.89
C GLY A 265 -9.79 11.32 -9.09
N ILE A 266 -8.50 11.56 -8.86
CA ILE A 266 -7.51 11.78 -9.93
C ILE A 266 -6.39 10.77 -9.78
N GLU A 267 -6.09 10.07 -10.87
CA GLU A 267 -5.10 9.00 -10.92
C GLU A 267 -4.35 9.03 -12.27
N GLY A 268 -3.06 8.66 -12.27
CA GLY A 268 -2.24 8.66 -13.49
C GLY A 268 -2.46 7.47 -14.43
N SER A 269 -3.21 6.45 -14.00
CA SER A 269 -3.46 5.23 -14.77
C SER A 269 -4.91 5.12 -15.21
N THR A 270 -5.15 5.05 -16.52
CA THR A 270 -6.49 4.81 -17.08
C THR A 270 -7.10 3.51 -16.54
N ALA A 271 -6.32 2.43 -16.48
CA ALA A 271 -6.81 1.15 -15.97
C ALA A 271 -7.25 1.22 -14.50
N LEU A 272 -6.58 2.04 -13.68
CA LEU A 272 -6.98 2.24 -12.29
C LEU A 272 -8.21 3.13 -12.16
N THR A 273 -8.33 4.20 -12.96
CA THR A 273 -9.53 5.06 -12.96
C THR A 273 -10.78 4.30 -13.43
N GLU A 274 -10.67 3.47 -14.46
CA GLU A 274 -11.76 2.59 -14.90
C GLU A 274 -12.19 1.63 -13.79
N ARG A 275 -11.22 1.02 -13.11
CA ARG A 275 -11.51 0.10 -12.00
C ARG A 275 -12.07 0.81 -10.78
N ALA A 276 -11.62 2.02 -10.48
CA ALA A 276 -12.20 2.85 -9.42
C ALA A 276 -13.68 3.18 -9.72
N LEU A 277 -14.01 3.46 -10.98
CA LEU A 277 -15.39 3.66 -11.41
C LEU A 277 -16.25 2.39 -11.26
N ASP A 278 -15.70 1.23 -11.64
CA ASP A 278 -16.39 -0.04 -11.47
C ASP A 278 -16.61 -0.36 -9.97
N ASN A 279 -15.62 -0.09 -9.14
CA ASN A 279 -15.73 -0.19 -7.68
C ASN A 279 -16.80 0.76 -7.13
N ALA A 280 -16.90 1.99 -7.66
CA ALA A 280 -17.95 2.94 -7.28
C ALA A 280 -19.35 2.41 -7.62
N LYS A 281 -19.54 1.83 -8.81
CA LYS A 281 -20.81 1.18 -9.22
C LYS A 281 -21.18 0.01 -8.31
N VAL A 282 -20.22 -0.88 -8.00
CA VAL A 282 -20.42 -2.01 -7.10
C VAL A 282 -20.92 -1.58 -5.72
N ASN A 283 -20.52 -0.39 -5.28
CA ASN A 283 -20.88 0.17 -3.98
C ASN A 283 -22.05 1.18 -4.05
N GLY A 284 -22.61 1.45 -5.24
CA GLY A 284 -23.74 2.39 -5.42
C GLY A 284 -23.38 3.84 -5.08
N VAL A 285 -22.11 4.23 -5.25
CA VAL A 285 -21.64 5.62 -5.02
C VAL A 285 -21.19 6.31 -6.30
N ASP A 286 -21.36 5.67 -7.45
CA ASP A 286 -20.97 6.19 -8.76
C ASP A 286 -21.64 7.52 -9.13
N ALA A 287 -22.88 7.76 -8.69
CA ALA A 287 -23.56 9.03 -8.89
C ALA A 287 -22.91 10.22 -8.17
N LYS A 288 -22.06 9.96 -7.15
CA LYS A 288 -21.34 10.98 -6.38
C LYS A 288 -19.85 11.05 -6.71
N THR A 289 -19.35 10.20 -7.60
CA THR A 289 -17.92 10.10 -7.91
C THR A 289 -17.64 10.42 -9.37
N SER A 290 -16.54 11.11 -9.60
CA SER A 290 -15.98 11.33 -10.93
C SER A 290 -14.51 10.98 -10.90
N PHE A 291 -14.03 10.30 -11.95
CA PHE A 291 -12.62 9.90 -12.02
C PHE A 291 -11.98 10.49 -13.27
N TYR A 292 -10.78 11.06 -13.09
CA TYR A 292 -9.99 11.64 -14.19
C TYR A 292 -8.60 11.00 -14.23
N CYS A 293 -8.19 10.55 -15.43
CA CYS A 293 -6.82 10.11 -15.66
C CYS A 293 -5.95 11.33 -15.99
N ARG A 294 -5.07 11.74 -15.04
CA ARG A 294 -4.14 12.85 -15.21
C ARG A 294 -2.81 12.56 -14.50
N ASN A 295 -1.72 13.00 -15.13
CA ASN A 295 -0.40 12.92 -14.51
C ASN A 295 -0.22 14.04 -13.48
N LEU A 296 -0.39 13.68 -12.19
CA LEU A 296 -0.25 14.63 -11.07
C LEU A 296 1.20 15.07 -10.81
N PHE A 297 2.19 14.42 -11.41
CA PHE A 297 3.58 14.87 -11.38
C PHE A 297 3.86 16.03 -12.35
N GLU A 298 2.88 16.42 -13.16
CA GLU A 298 2.91 17.54 -14.08
C GLU A 298 1.79 18.55 -13.78
N ALA A 299 1.20 18.46 -12.58
CA ALA A 299 0.10 19.33 -12.17
C ALA A 299 0.49 20.81 -12.22
N LYS A 300 -0.44 21.65 -12.71
CA LYS A 300 -0.28 23.09 -12.86
C LYS A 300 -1.43 23.82 -12.20
N PRO A 301 -1.29 25.12 -11.85
CA PRO A 301 -2.38 25.93 -11.32
C PRO A 301 -3.64 25.91 -12.19
N GLU A 302 -3.48 25.91 -13.52
CA GLU A 302 -4.60 25.91 -14.47
C GLU A 302 -5.46 24.63 -14.36
N ASP A 303 -4.86 23.50 -13.96
CA ASP A 303 -5.60 22.25 -13.74
C ASP A 303 -6.59 22.38 -12.58
N PHE A 304 -6.18 23.04 -11.49
CA PHE A 304 -7.03 23.30 -10.33
C PHE A 304 -8.07 24.37 -10.63
N VAL A 305 -7.74 25.38 -11.43
CA VAL A 305 -8.72 26.35 -11.92
C VAL A 305 -9.80 25.66 -12.76
N ALA A 306 -9.40 24.77 -13.67
CA ALA A 306 -10.34 24.03 -14.52
C ALA A 306 -11.21 23.04 -13.74
N LEU A 307 -10.68 22.43 -12.69
CA LEU A 307 -11.41 21.51 -11.80
C LEU A 307 -12.40 22.27 -10.88
N GLY A 308 -12.13 23.55 -10.62
CA GLY A 308 -12.93 24.37 -9.70
C GLY A 308 -12.63 24.11 -8.22
N LYS A 309 -13.43 24.74 -7.36
CA LYS A 309 -13.24 24.69 -5.92
C LYS A 309 -13.49 23.30 -5.34
N PHE A 310 -12.57 22.88 -4.47
CA PHE A 310 -12.76 21.78 -3.53
C PHE A 310 -12.79 22.32 -2.10
N ASP A 311 -13.69 21.80 -1.28
CA ASP A 311 -13.77 22.16 0.14
C ASP A 311 -12.68 21.46 0.96
N ARG A 312 -12.43 20.20 0.60
CA ARG A 312 -11.44 19.33 1.23
C ARG A 312 -10.61 18.60 0.16
N MET A 313 -9.41 18.18 0.54
CA MET A 313 -8.53 17.42 -0.35
C MET A 313 -7.79 16.34 0.42
N LEU A 314 -7.75 15.13 -0.15
CA LEU A 314 -6.88 14.05 0.31
C LEU A 314 -5.79 13.82 -0.74
N ILE A 315 -4.56 13.59 -0.30
CA ILE A 315 -3.39 13.33 -1.15
C ILE A 315 -2.70 12.09 -0.62
N ASP A 316 -2.56 11.03 -1.44
CA ASP A 316 -1.85 9.78 -1.08
C ASP A 316 -0.87 9.40 -2.20
N PRO A 317 0.23 10.14 -2.36
CA PRO A 317 1.16 9.98 -3.47
C PRO A 317 2.11 8.79 -3.27
N PRO A 318 2.76 8.33 -4.34
CA PRO A 318 3.89 7.42 -4.24
C PRO A 318 5.10 8.07 -3.55
N ARG A 319 6.23 7.35 -3.45
CA ARG A 319 7.42 7.75 -2.69
C ARG A 319 8.02 9.10 -3.08
N GLU A 320 7.79 9.53 -4.29
CA GLU A 320 8.24 10.82 -4.86
C GLU A 320 7.56 12.03 -4.19
N GLY A 321 6.42 11.79 -3.51
CA GLY A 321 5.59 12.84 -2.94
C GLY A 321 4.71 13.52 -3.98
N ALA A 322 4.12 14.66 -3.62
CA ALA A 322 3.19 15.41 -4.45
C ALA A 322 3.66 16.85 -4.68
N MET A 323 4.96 17.03 -4.99
CA MET A 323 5.58 18.35 -5.10
C MET A 323 4.84 19.25 -6.09
N GLU A 324 4.54 18.77 -7.30
CA GLU A 324 3.90 19.59 -8.32
C GLU A 324 2.45 19.93 -7.97
N VAL A 325 1.74 19.04 -7.27
CA VAL A 325 0.41 19.32 -6.72
C VAL A 325 0.47 20.45 -5.68
N CYS A 326 1.40 20.35 -4.72
CA CYS A 326 1.59 21.37 -3.69
C CYS A 326 1.99 22.70 -4.31
N LYS A 327 2.91 22.68 -5.28
CA LYS A 327 3.35 23.86 -6.02
C LYS A 327 2.18 24.51 -6.79
N ALA A 328 1.38 23.72 -7.50
CA ALA A 328 0.24 24.22 -8.24
C ALA A 328 -0.81 24.89 -7.32
N LEU A 329 -1.04 24.36 -6.12
CA LEU A 329 -1.94 25.00 -5.14
C LEU A 329 -1.37 26.32 -4.58
N VAL A 330 -0.05 26.35 -4.35
CA VAL A 330 0.63 27.55 -3.82
C VAL A 330 0.67 28.66 -4.86
N GLU A 331 0.93 28.32 -6.14
CA GLU A 331 1.10 29.24 -7.25
C GLU A 331 -0.23 29.64 -7.93
N LEU A 332 -1.40 29.29 -7.35
CA LEU A 332 -2.67 29.79 -7.84
C LEU A 332 -2.64 31.33 -7.95
N PRO A 333 -3.14 31.92 -9.05
CA PRO A 333 -3.22 33.37 -9.19
C PRO A 333 -3.97 34.03 -8.01
N PRO A 334 -3.66 35.29 -7.68
CA PRO A 334 -4.30 35.98 -6.55
C PRO A 334 -5.82 35.92 -6.56
N GLU A 335 -6.45 36.07 -7.72
CA GLU A 335 -7.90 36.01 -7.90
C GLU A 335 -8.48 34.59 -7.75
N GLN A 336 -7.63 33.57 -7.81
CA GLN A 336 -8.01 32.15 -7.71
C GLN A 336 -7.63 31.52 -6.35
N GLN A 337 -7.08 32.28 -5.41
CA GLN A 337 -6.69 31.80 -4.07
C GLN A 337 -7.88 31.18 -3.30
N HIS A 338 -9.11 31.62 -3.60
CA HIS A 338 -10.35 31.09 -3.04
C HIS A 338 -10.62 29.63 -3.43
N LEU A 339 -9.91 29.08 -4.43
CA LEU A 339 -10.00 27.67 -4.86
C LEU A 339 -9.20 26.73 -3.95
N LYS A 340 -8.29 27.26 -3.12
CA LYS A 340 -7.55 26.44 -2.16
C LYS A 340 -8.50 25.70 -1.24
N PRO A 341 -8.34 24.36 -1.06
CA PRO A 341 -9.14 23.62 -0.10
C PRO A 341 -8.88 24.11 1.32
N LYS A 342 -9.94 24.21 2.14
CA LYS A 342 -9.79 24.64 3.54
C LYS A 342 -8.99 23.65 4.37
N ARG A 343 -9.04 22.36 4.03
CA ARG A 343 -8.30 21.29 4.69
C ARG A 343 -7.73 20.31 3.71
N ILE A 344 -6.46 19.94 3.95
CA ILE A 344 -5.76 18.88 3.22
C ILE A 344 -5.35 17.80 4.21
N VAL A 345 -5.69 16.55 3.92
CA VAL A 345 -5.14 15.37 4.58
C VAL A 345 -4.13 14.73 3.63
N TYR A 346 -2.91 14.58 4.08
CA TYR A 346 -1.81 14.02 3.32
C TYR A 346 -1.35 12.70 3.95
N VAL A 347 -1.50 11.60 3.25
CA VAL A 347 -0.94 10.29 3.59
C VAL A 347 0.37 10.13 2.86
N SER A 348 1.41 9.58 3.48
CA SER A 348 2.72 9.48 2.87
C SER A 348 3.49 8.25 3.31
N CYS A 349 4.12 7.58 2.35
CA CYS A 349 5.05 6.47 2.61
C CYS A 349 6.53 6.91 2.68
N ASN A 350 6.80 8.22 2.62
CA ASN A 350 8.14 8.77 2.68
C ASN A 350 8.16 10.08 3.49
N PRO A 351 8.67 10.08 4.72
CA PRO A 351 8.66 11.26 5.58
C PRO A 351 9.50 12.43 5.05
N ALA A 352 10.51 12.17 4.21
CA ALA A 352 11.35 13.22 3.63
C ALA A 352 10.60 14.02 2.56
N THR A 353 9.87 13.33 1.66
CA THR A 353 9.04 14.01 0.64
C THR A 353 7.83 14.69 1.27
N LEU A 354 7.20 14.07 2.28
CA LEU A 354 6.16 14.75 3.06
C LEU A 354 6.69 16.04 3.70
N ALA A 355 7.87 16.00 4.31
CA ALA A 355 8.45 17.18 4.95
C ALA A 355 8.73 18.31 3.95
N ARG A 356 9.25 17.99 2.75
CA ARG A 356 9.44 18.95 1.66
C ARG A 356 8.11 19.60 1.24
N ASP A 357 7.09 18.78 1.00
CA ASP A 357 5.77 19.22 0.55
C ASP A 357 5.05 20.02 1.66
N ALA A 358 5.19 19.59 2.92
CA ALA A 358 4.69 20.31 4.09
C ALA A 358 5.32 21.70 4.22
N GLY A 359 6.64 21.82 4.03
CA GLY A 359 7.32 23.10 4.02
C GLY A 359 6.75 24.04 2.96
N MET A 360 6.46 23.55 1.78
CA MET A 360 5.85 24.33 0.69
C MET A 360 4.43 24.80 1.06
N LEU A 361 3.58 23.89 1.51
CA LEU A 361 2.21 24.23 1.92
C LEU A 361 2.18 25.24 3.06
N VAL A 362 3.07 25.10 4.06
CA VAL A 362 3.11 26.00 5.23
C VAL A 362 3.71 27.36 4.87
N HIS A 363 4.91 27.39 4.29
CA HIS A 363 5.65 28.65 4.13
C HIS A 363 5.22 29.48 2.93
N LEU A 364 4.72 28.83 1.88
CA LEU A 364 4.30 29.49 0.65
C LEU A 364 2.78 29.42 0.45
N GLY A 365 2.14 28.35 0.89
CA GLY A 365 0.71 28.10 0.69
C GLY A 365 -0.19 28.79 1.74
N GLY A 366 0.37 29.19 2.88
CA GLY A 366 -0.37 29.79 3.99
C GLY A 366 -1.10 28.79 4.87
N TYR A 367 -0.87 27.49 4.70
CA TYR A 367 -1.47 26.46 5.55
C TYR A 367 -0.76 26.34 6.90
N ALA A 368 -1.52 25.95 7.92
CA ALA A 368 -0.98 25.52 9.22
C ALA A 368 -0.94 23.98 9.28
N LEU A 369 0.21 23.41 9.66
CA LEU A 369 0.32 21.97 9.92
C LEU A 369 -0.29 21.65 11.28
N LYS A 370 -1.57 21.25 11.30
CA LYS A 370 -2.33 21.01 12.54
C LYS A 370 -1.96 19.70 13.20
N TYR A 371 -1.91 18.62 12.43
CA TYR A 371 -1.67 17.28 12.96
C TYR A 371 -0.65 16.54 12.10
N ALA A 372 0.18 15.71 12.72
CA ALA A 372 0.97 14.70 12.05
C ALA A 372 1.08 13.45 12.92
N GLY A 373 1.22 12.28 12.31
CA GLY A 373 1.36 11.02 13.03
C GLY A 373 1.83 9.87 12.16
N VAL A 374 2.37 8.85 12.81
CA VAL A 374 2.90 7.65 12.16
C VAL A 374 1.82 6.58 12.01
N VAL A 375 1.87 5.87 10.90
CA VAL A 375 1.08 4.68 10.62
C VAL A 375 2.03 3.50 10.48
N ASN A 376 1.97 2.53 11.38
CA ASN A 376 2.84 1.35 11.33
C ASN A 376 2.29 0.30 10.36
N MET A 377 2.23 0.68 9.08
CA MET A 377 1.78 -0.18 7.97
C MET A 377 2.72 -1.38 7.78
N PHE A 378 4.02 -1.18 8.01
CA PHE A 378 5.08 -2.15 7.77
C PHE A 378 5.87 -2.43 9.06
N PRO A 379 5.30 -3.18 10.03
CA PRO A 379 6.06 -3.65 11.19
C PRO A 379 7.36 -4.35 10.79
N HIS A 380 8.37 -4.24 11.64
CA HIS A 380 9.71 -4.83 11.46
C HIS A 380 10.54 -4.28 10.31
N THR A 381 10.09 -3.25 9.62
CA THR A 381 10.82 -2.58 8.54
C THR A 381 11.12 -1.12 8.91
N ALA A 382 12.09 -0.51 8.21
CA ALA A 382 12.41 0.91 8.36
C ALA A 382 11.46 1.85 7.61
N HIS A 383 10.45 1.32 6.92
CA HIS A 383 9.45 2.14 6.23
C HIS A 383 8.62 2.94 7.24
N VAL A 384 8.44 4.21 6.96
CA VAL A 384 7.63 5.14 7.77
C VAL A 384 6.46 5.62 6.91
N GLU A 385 5.29 5.10 7.21
CA GLU A 385 4.02 5.68 6.75
C GLU A 385 3.57 6.74 7.73
N SER A 386 2.95 7.79 7.24
CA SER A 386 2.51 8.91 8.04
C SER A 386 1.25 9.56 7.49
N ILE A 387 0.57 10.30 8.33
CA ILE A 387 -0.58 11.13 7.99
C ILE A 387 -0.35 12.53 8.54
N ALA A 388 -0.65 13.54 7.75
CA ALA A 388 -0.55 14.95 8.14
C ALA A 388 -1.82 15.70 7.73
N VAL A 389 -2.16 16.74 8.48
CA VAL A 389 -3.34 17.59 8.25
C VAL A 389 -2.92 19.05 8.19
N PHE A 390 -3.32 19.70 7.14
CA PHE A 390 -3.07 21.11 6.89
C PHE A 390 -4.39 21.86 6.81
N ASP A 391 -4.53 22.91 7.59
CA ASP A 391 -5.67 23.81 7.56
C ASP A 391 -5.26 25.17 7.00
N LEU A 392 -6.06 25.70 6.09
CA LEU A 392 -5.96 27.07 5.64
C LEU A 392 -6.69 27.94 6.65
N PRO A 393 -6.01 28.86 7.36
CA PRO A 393 -6.66 29.81 8.26
C PRO A 393 -7.69 30.67 7.53
N ASP A 394 -8.76 31.07 8.24
CA ASP A 394 -9.81 31.96 7.72
C ASP A 394 -9.25 33.36 7.40
#